data_db4c53665caf822e602996358f7dd6c2
#
_entry.id   db4c53665caf822e602996358f7dd6c2
#
_cell.length_a   1.000
_cell.length_b   1.000
_cell.length_c   1.000
_cell.angle_alpha   90.00
_cell.angle_beta   90.00
_cell.angle_gamma   90.00
#
_symmetry.space_group_name_H-M   'P 1'
#
loop_
_entity.id
_entity.type
_entity.pdbx_description
1 polymer ?
#
loop_
_entity_poly.entity_id
_entity_poly.type
_entity_poly.pdbx_seq_one_letter_code
_entity_poly.pdbx_strand_id
1 'polypeptide(L)'
;MSFDEGAAAVHDVAGARWRMAVEEHGDLREAATRELADVLFASFPRRDQRRKGELYLLGSLKTQGRKSIRNIAAHMGGSAAEQSMHHFISSSTWDWKPVREALASHLSRLSPPQAWVVHPMPIPKAGDLSVGVDQVLDPVLGTFRGQRAFGVWYASESLNTPVSWRLFLPGSWLRDETRRRQAEIPDGIGEETLEECAVEAVLDVLGSWKVPPRPVVLNAHVGHVTTTMGRFTRAGIPVIARVGDTVRFVVHDPALPGHAGGRLTAQQIAVAARGLRRRMGLTERSGVGAGSPGTLAVGPSV
;
A
#
# COMPACT_ATOMS: atom_id res chain seq x y z
N MET A 1 34.76 23.39 -47.89
CA MET A 1 35.52 23.03 -46.67
C MET A 1 34.74 23.52 -45.45
N SER A 2 34.38 22.53 -44.63
CA SER A 2 34.16 22.60 -43.20
C SER A 2 32.91 23.38 -42.65
N PHE A 3 31.73 22.73 -42.81
CA PHE A 3 30.57 23.01 -41.94
C PHE A 3 30.06 21.73 -41.24
N ASP A 4 30.67 20.57 -41.51
CA ASP A 4 30.15 19.25 -41.01
C ASP A 4 30.85 18.77 -39.74
N GLU A 5 32.09 19.26 -39.45
CA GLU A 5 32.82 18.82 -38.24
C GLU A 5 32.29 19.45 -36.92
N GLY A 6 31.70 20.62 -37.01
CA GLY A 6 31.12 21.32 -35.80
C GLY A 6 29.85 20.67 -35.25
N ALA A 7 29.01 20.11 -36.12
CA ALA A 7 27.74 19.51 -35.72
C ALA A 7 27.96 18.12 -35.05
N ALA A 8 28.92 17.34 -35.51
CA ALA A 8 29.26 16.05 -34.93
C ALA A 8 29.86 16.18 -33.51
N ALA A 9 30.70 17.19 -33.27
CA ALA A 9 31.31 17.43 -31.95
C ALA A 9 30.28 17.90 -30.92
N VAL A 10 29.27 18.71 -31.30
CA VAL A 10 28.19 19.18 -30.39
C VAL A 10 27.25 18.04 -30.01
N HIS A 11 26.95 17.12 -30.94
CA HIS A 11 26.14 15.93 -30.65
C HIS A 11 26.86 14.95 -29.70
N ASP A 12 28.14 14.80 -29.79
CA ASP A 12 28.93 13.88 -28.95
C ASP A 12 29.06 14.44 -27.52
N VAL A 13 29.22 15.75 -27.32
CA VAL A 13 29.28 16.40 -26.00
C VAL A 13 27.92 16.36 -25.30
N ALA A 14 26.82 16.54 -26.02
CA ALA A 14 25.49 16.43 -25.45
C ALA A 14 25.16 14.99 -25.04
N GLY A 15 25.53 14.00 -25.88
CA GLY A 15 25.41 12.58 -25.57
C GLY A 15 26.28 12.12 -24.39
N ALA A 16 27.50 12.66 -24.28
CA ALA A 16 28.36 12.38 -23.13
C ALA A 16 27.83 12.97 -21.82
N ARG A 17 27.35 14.21 -21.86
CA ARG A 17 26.71 14.87 -20.69
C ARG A 17 25.46 14.10 -20.24
N TRP A 18 24.66 13.62 -21.19
CA TRP A 18 23.45 12.85 -20.87
C TRP A 18 23.81 11.49 -20.25
N ARG A 19 24.81 10.78 -20.79
CA ARG A 19 25.31 9.52 -20.22
C ARG A 19 25.86 9.73 -18.80
N MET A 20 26.68 10.75 -18.57
CA MET A 20 27.19 11.09 -17.23
C MET A 20 26.05 11.40 -16.23
N ALA A 21 25.04 12.19 -16.64
CA ALA A 21 23.90 12.48 -15.79
C ALA A 21 23.07 11.24 -15.46
N VAL A 22 22.90 10.31 -16.41
CA VAL A 22 22.21 9.03 -16.20
C VAL A 22 23.00 8.12 -15.27
N GLU A 23 24.32 8.04 -15.41
CA GLU A 23 25.22 7.28 -14.54
C GLU A 23 25.23 7.86 -13.13
N GLU A 24 25.38 9.17 -12.97
CA GLU A 24 25.33 9.86 -11.66
C GLU A 24 24.00 9.64 -10.94
N HIS A 25 22.86 9.71 -11.65
CA HIS A 25 21.55 9.38 -11.07
C HIS A 25 21.42 7.89 -10.74
N GLY A 26 22.07 7.01 -11.51
CA GLY A 26 22.14 5.58 -11.23
C GLY A 26 22.87 5.29 -9.93
N ASP A 27 24.03 5.91 -9.74
CA ASP A 27 24.86 5.75 -8.55
C ASP A 27 24.17 6.31 -7.30
N LEU A 28 23.53 7.47 -7.40
CA LEU A 28 22.75 8.05 -6.31
C LEU A 28 21.58 7.15 -5.91
N ARG A 29 20.87 6.57 -6.87
CA ARG A 29 19.78 5.62 -6.60
C ARG A 29 20.28 4.34 -5.94
N GLU A 30 21.42 3.83 -6.35
CA GLU A 30 22.03 2.64 -5.77
C GLU A 30 22.52 2.93 -4.35
N ALA A 31 23.15 4.08 -4.10
CA ALA A 31 23.57 4.51 -2.77
C ALA A 31 22.37 4.67 -1.81
N ALA A 32 21.31 5.37 -2.24
CA ALA A 32 20.07 5.51 -1.48
C ALA A 32 19.39 4.16 -1.20
N THR A 33 19.49 3.21 -2.12
CA THR A 33 18.94 1.86 -1.94
C THR A 33 19.72 1.08 -0.90
N ARG A 34 21.05 1.21 -0.84
CA ARG A 34 21.87 0.59 0.20
C ARG A 34 21.56 1.17 1.58
N GLU A 35 21.46 2.49 1.69
CA GLU A 35 21.07 3.17 2.92
C GLU A 35 19.68 2.68 3.39
N LEU A 36 18.72 2.59 2.49
CA LEU A 36 17.40 2.04 2.81
C LEU A 36 17.51 0.57 3.25
N ALA A 37 18.32 -0.25 2.58
CA ALA A 37 18.53 -1.66 2.94
C ALA A 37 19.10 -1.81 4.35
N ASP A 38 20.06 -0.96 4.73
CA ASP A 38 20.63 -0.95 6.09
C ASP A 38 19.56 -0.66 7.14
N VAL A 39 18.65 0.26 6.88
CA VAL A 39 17.53 0.57 7.77
C VAL A 39 16.53 -0.60 7.82
N LEU A 40 16.11 -1.12 6.67
CA LEU A 40 15.07 -2.15 6.58
C LEU A 40 15.50 -3.47 7.22
N PHE A 41 16.75 -3.87 6.99
CA PHE A 41 17.23 -5.19 7.41
C PHE A 41 18.07 -5.15 8.71
N ALA A 42 18.07 -4.02 9.40
CA ALA A 42 18.75 -3.88 10.71
C ALA A 42 18.29 -4.92 11.73
N SER A 43 17.02 -5.31 11.69
CA SER A 43 16.43 -6.32 12.58
C SER A 43 16.88 -7.76 12.28
N PHE A 44 17.52 -8.02 11.15
CA PHE A 44 17.99 -9.37 10.83
C PHE A 44 19.21 -9.74 11.68
N PRO A 45 19.17 -10.87 12.40
CA PRO A 45 20.24 -11.22 13.33
C PRO A 45 21.56 -11.53 12.63
N ARG A 46 21.52 -12.09 11.41
CA ARG A 46 22.70 -12.55 10.70
C ARG A 46 23.11 -11.58 9.59
N ARG A 47 24.42 -11.37 9.46
CA ARG A 47 25.00 -10.49 8.41
C ARG A 47 24.70 -11.00 7.00
N ASP A 48 24.70 -12.33 6.79
CA ASP A 48 24.37 -12.91 5.49
C ASP A 48 22.92 -12.65 5.06
N GLN A 49 21.98 -12.65 6.02
CA GLN A 49 20.59 -12.29 5.75
C GLN A 49 20.45 -10.81 5.36
N ARG A 50 21.11 -9.90 6.07
CA ARG A 50 21.13 -8.47 5.71
C ARG A 50 21.68 -8.26 4.31
N ARG A 51 22.80 -8.92 3.98
CA ARG A 51 23.40 -8.87 2.64
C ARG A 51 22.46 -9.40 1.56
N LYS A 52 21.74 -10.49 1.80
CA LYS A 52 20.76 -11.03 0.85
C LYS A 52 19.57 -10.09 0.65
N GLY A 53 19.09 -9.45 1.72
CA GLY A 53 18.06 -8.41 1.64
C GLY A 53 18.47 -7.22 0.77
N GLU A 54 19.69 -6.69 0.98
CA GLU A 54 20.27 -5.63 0.15
C GLU A 54 20.35 -6.05 -1.33
N LEU A 55 20.89 -7.24 -1.60
CA LEU A 55 20.97 -7.77 -2.96
C LEU A 55 19.61 -7.94 -3.63
N TYR A 56 18.60 -8.38 -2.86
CA TYR A 56 17.23 -8.49 -3.35
C TYR A 56 16.65 -7.14 -3.77
N LEU A 57 16.83 -6.08 -2.96
CA LEU A 57 16.38 -4.73 -3.30
C LEU A 57 17.10 -4.19 -4.53
N LEU A 58 18.44 -4.26 -4.57
CA LEU A 58 19.24 -3.78 -5.69
C LEU A 58 18.88 -4.53 -6.98
N GLY A 59 18.78 -5.85 -6.91
CA GLY A 59 18.38 -6.67 -8.05
C GLY A 59 16.95 -6.36 -8.52
N SER A 60 16.02 -6.10 -7.57
CA SER A 60 14.67 -5.69 -7.92
C SER A 60 14.62 -4.36 -8.64
N LEU A 61 15.47 -3.40 -8.30
CA LEU A 61 15.57 -2.11 -8.99
C LEU A 61 16.18 -2.26 -10.40
N LYS A 62 17.20 -3.10 -10.56
CA LYS A 62 17.89 -3.33 -11.83
C LYS A 62 17.06 -4.16 -12.82
N THR A 63 16.17 -5.02 -12.33
CA THR A 63 15.36 -5.90 -13.18
C THR A 63 14.29 -5.10 -13.91
N GLN A 64 14.25 -5.23 -15.22
CA GLN A 64 13.16 -4.70 -16.05
C GLN A 64 12.01 -5.71 -16.15
N GLY A 65 10.77 -5.23 -16.27
CA GLY A 65 9.58 -6.07 -16.40
C GLY A 65 9.26 -6.90 -15.14
N ARG A 66 9.00 -8.20 -15.31
CA ARG A 66 8.55 -9.07 -14.23
C ARG A 66 9.64 -9.33 -13.18
N LYS A 67 9.40 -8.96 -11.95
CA LYS A 67 10.29 -9.12 -10.78
C LYS A 67 10.22 -10.55 -10.20
N SER A 68 10.54 -11.57 -11.02
CA SER A 68 10.69 -12.94 -10.52
C SER A 68 12.06 -13.12 -9.84
N ILE A 69 12.18 -14.06 -8.91
CA ILE A 69 13.45 -14.39 -8.25
C ILE A 69 14.52 -14.69 -9.30
N ARG A 70 14.18 -15.44 -10.36
CA ARG A 70 15.06 -15.76 -11.48
C ARG A 70 15.57 -14.50 -12.19
N ASN A 71 14.66 -13.57 -12.53
CA ASN A 71 15.04 -12.34 -13.23
C ASN A 71 15.88 -11.41 -12.34
N ILE A 72 15.58 -11.34 -11.04
CA ILE A 72 16.37 -10.60 -10.06
C ILE A 72 17.77 -11.20 -9.94
N ALA A 73 17.87 -12.52 -9.80
CA ALA A 73 19.12 -13.23 -9.64
C ALA A 73 20.04 -13.13 -10.89
N ALA A 74 19.46 -13.01 -12.07
CA ALA A 74 20.24 -12.82 -13.31
C ALA A 74 21.15 -11.60 -13.25
N HIS A 75 20.76 -10.56 -12.52
CA HIS A 75 21.57 -9.35 -12.31
C HIS A 75 22.58 -9.47 -11.15
N MET A 76 22.55 -10.58 -10.37
CA MET A 76 23.26 -10.70 -9.10
C MET A 76 24.19 -11.93 -9.02
N GLY A 77 24.43 -12.63 -10.11
CA GLY A 77 25.33 -13.79 -10.15
C GLY A 77 24.69 -15.09 -10.64
N GLY A 78 23.55 -15.02 -11.32
CA GLY A 78 22.94 -16.16 -12.02
C GLY A 78 22.34 -17.23 -11.10
N SER A 79 22.53 -18.52 -11.46
CA SER A 79 21.85 -19.64 -10.80
C SER A 79 22.15 -19.82 -9.31
N ALA A 80 23.39 -19.56 -8.87
CA ALA A 80 23.77 -19.62 -7.46
C ALA A 80 23.05 -18.51 -6.64
N ALA A 81 22.91 -17.32 -7.20
CA ALA A 81 22.14 -16.25 -6.60
C ALA A 81 20.65 -16.57 -6.56
N GLU A 82 20.10 -17.22 -7.59
CA GLU A 82 18.70 -17.63 -7.65
C GLU A 82 18.33 -18.57 -6.50
N GLN A 83 19.12 -19.63 -6.30
CA GLN A 83 18.91 -20.58 -5.19
C GLN A 83 19.03 -19.90 -3.82
N SER A 84 20.03 -19.04 -3.65
CA SER A 84 20.25 -18.30 -2.41
C SER A 84 19.12 -17.32 -2.10
N MET A 85 18.60 -16.63 -3.11
CA MET A 85 17.45 -15.72 -2.95
C MET A 85 16.15 -16.47 -2.71
N HIS A 86 15.95 -17.60 -3.40
CA HIS A 86 14.78 -18.43 -3.17
C HIS A 86 14.74 -18.90 -1.71
N HIS A 87 15.86 -19.42 -1.19
CA HIS A 87 15.95 -19.79 0.22
C HIS A 87 15.73 -18.60 1.16
N PHE A 88 16.27 -17.42 0.85
CA PHE A 88 16.08 -16.20 1.65
C PHE A 88 14.61 -15.78 1.74
N ILE A 89 13.86 -15.85 0.65
CA ILE A 89 12.45 -15.43 0.60
C ILE A 89 11.50 -16.50 1.17
N SER A 90 11.74 -17.78 0.83
CA SER A 90 10.76 -18.85 1.07
C SER A 90 11.05 -19.70 2.31
N SER A 91 12.30 -19.76 2.79
CA SER A 91 12.72 -20.70 3.82
C SER A 91 13.44 -20.06 4.99
N SER A 92 13.73 -18.77 4.95
CA SER A 92 14.37 -18.08 6.07
C SER A 92 13.35 -17.70 7.15
N THR A 93 13.80 -17.79 8.40
CA THR A 93 12.98 -17.56 9.60
C THR A 93 12.99 -16.10 10.08
N TRP A 94 13.33 -15.13 9.21
CA TRP A 94 13.32 -13.74 9.58
C TRP A 94 11.88 -13.20 9.67
N ASP A 95 11.64 -12.32 10.66
CA ASP A 95 10.34 -11.66 10.81
C ASP A 95 10.23 -10.45 9.86
N TRP A 96 9.15 -10.42 9.10
CA TRP A 96 8.84 -9.33 8.17
C TRP A 96 8.23 -8.09 8.85
N LYS A 97 7.68 -8.24 10.07
CA LYS A 97 7.04 -7.13 10.79
C LYS A 97 8.00 -5.99 11.10
N PRO A 98 9.19 -6.24 11.71
CA PRO A 98 10.18 -5.20 11.95
C PRO A 98 10.67 -4.50 10.67
N VAL A 99 10.73 -5.21 9.55
CA VAL A 99 11.12 -4.64 8.25
C VAL A 99 10.10 -3.62 7.77
N ARG A 100 8.81 -3.95 7.87
CA ARG A 100 7.71 -3.04 7.50
C ARG A 100 7.62 -1.83 8.43
N GLU A 101 7.80 -2.04 9.73
CA GLU A 101 7.86 -0.95 10.71
C GLU A 101 9.04 0.00 10.44
N ALA A 102 10.21 -0.55 10.12
CA ALA A 102 11.38 0.23 9.74
C ALA A 102 11.13 1.07 8.49
N LEU A 103 10.44 0.50 7.48
CA LEU A 103 10.02 1.24 6.29
C LEU A 103 9.11 2.42 6.66
N ALA A 104 8.03 2.18 7.41
CA ALA A 104 7.09 3.21 7.79
C ALA A 104 7.76 4.33 8.62
N SER A 105 8.65 3.95 9.54
CA SER A 105 9.43 4.88 10.35
C SER A 105 10.43 5.69 9.50
N HIS A 106 11.07 5.07 8.52
CA HIS A 106 11.98 5.75 7.59
C HIS A 106 11.23 6.78 6.75
N LEU A 107 10.10 6.40 6.15
CA LEU A 107 9.24 7.31 5.40
C LEU A 107 8.76 8.49 6.23
N SER A 108 8.43 8.26 7.51
CA SER A 108 7.96 9.32 8.42
C SER A 108 9.02 10.40 8.71
N ARG A 109 10.31 10.05 8.60
CA ARG A 109 11.41 11.00 8.70
C ARG A 109 11.62 11.79 7.41
N LEU A 110 11.35 11.18 6.25
CA LEU A 110 11.52 11.83 4.95
C LEU A 110 10.39 12.81 4.64
N SER A 111 9.17 12.45 4.93
CA SER A 111 7.99 13.26 4.64
C SER A 111 6.86 12.87 5.60
N PRO A 112 6.47 13.71 6.58
CA PRO A 112 5.47 13.36 7.58
C PRO A 112 4.14 12.87 6.95
N PRO A 113 3.51 11.82 7.50
CA PRO A 113 2.26 11.31 6.93
C PRO A 113 1.11 12.30 7.15
N GLN A 114 0.25 12.40 6.16
CA GLN A 114 -1.03 13.10 6.26
C GLN A 114 -2.17 12.14 6.59
N ALA A 115 -2.08 10.90 6.09
CA ALA A 115 -3.09 9.88 6.33
C ALA A 115 -2.50 8.46 6.18
N TRP A 116 -3.21 7.49 6.74
CA TRP A 116 -3.06 6.06 6.46
C TRP A 116 -4.23 5.61 5.58
N VAL A 117 -3.95 5.09 4.40
CA VAL A 117 -5.00 4.70 3.46
C VAL A 117 -5.13 3.19 3.42
N VAL A 118 -6.33 2.68 3.66
CA VAL A 118 -6.64 1.25 3.51
C VAL A 118 -7.29 1.02 2.16
N HIS A 119 -6.65 0.15 1.36
CA HIS A 119 -7.11 -0.12 0.00
C HIS A 119 -7.18 -1.63 -0.27
N PRO A 120 -8.25 -2.14 -0.90
CA PRO A 120 -8.32 -3.52 -1.34
C PRO A 120 -7.25 -3.80 -2.41
N MET A 121 -6.64 -4.98 -2.30
CA MET A 121 -5.62 -5.47 -3.23
C MET A 121 -6.09 -6.82 -3.79
N PRO A 122 -6.79 -6.83 -4.92
CA PRO A 122 -7.12 -8.07 -5.64
C PRO A 122 -5.85 -8.63 -6.29
N ILE A 123 -5.57 -9.92 -6.08
CA ILE A 123 -4.35 -10.59 -6.56
C ILE A 123 -4.74 -11.81 -7.41
N PRO A 124 -4.82 -11.69 -8.74
CA PRO A 124 -5.12 -12.81 -9.62
C PRO A 124 -4.13 -13.97 -9.45
N LYS A 125 -4.64 -15.19 -9.42
CA LYS A 125 -3.86 -16.44 -9.31
C LYS A 125 -4.33 -17.46 -10.33
N ALA A 126 -3.37 -18.17 -10.93
CA ALA A 126 -3.68 -19.19 -11.93
C ALA A 126 -4.07 -20.55 -11.32
N GLY A 127 -3.77 -20.82 -10.04
CA GLY A 127 -4.01 -22.11 -9.40
C GLY A 127 -4.71 -22.00 -8.06
N ASP A 128 -5.09 -23.13 -7.49
CA ASP A 128 -5.93 -23.26 -6.29
C ASP A 128 -5.13 -23.47 -5.00
N LEU A 129 -3.83 -23.74 -5.12
CA LEU A 129 -3.00 -24.13 -4.01
C LEU A 129 -2.43 -22.96 -3.18
N SER A 130 -2.53 -21.73 -3.70
CA SER A 130 -2.08 -20.57 -2.92
C SER A 130 -3.10 -20.24 -1.83
N VAL A 131 -2.63 -20.09 -0.60
CA VAL A 131 -3.46 -19.78 0.58
C VAL A 131 -4.38 -18.61 0.33
N GLY A 132 -5.67 -18.75 0.64
CA GLY A 132 -6.66 -17.68 0.48
C GLY A 132 -7.20 -17.49 -0.94
N VAL A 133 -6.83 -18.35 -1.91
CA VAL A 133 -7.40 -18.29 -3.26
C VAL A 133 -8.86 -18.72 -3.26
N ASP A 134 -9.70 -17.89 -3.87
CA ASP A 134 -11.12 -18.15 -4.07
C ASP A 134 -11.62 -17.41 -5.32
N GLN A 135 -12.91 -17.54 -5.63
CA GLN A 135 -13.60 -16.69 -6.62
C GLN A 135 -13.69 -15.26 -6.05
N VAL A 136 -13.13 -14.31 -6.78
CA VAL A 136 -13.13 -12.90 -6.40
C VAL A 136 -13.99 -12.11 -7.38
N LEU A 137 -14.95 -11.37 -6.86
CA LEU A 137 -15.65 -10.34 -7.61
C LEU A 137 -15.01 -8.99 -7.31
N ASP A 138 -14.49 -8.35 -8.32
CA ASP A 138 -13.91 -6.99 -8.24
C ASP A 138 -14.66 -6.06 -9.19
N PRO A 139 -15.01 -4.83 -8.78
CA PRO A 139 -15.76 -3.90 -9.61
C PRO A 139 -15.07 -3.49 -10.92
N VAL A 140 -13.73 -3.56 -10.96
CA VAL A 140 -12.92 -3.17 -12.13
C VAL A 140 -12.49 -4.38 -12.95
N LEU A 141 -12.03 -5.44 -12.27
CA LEU A 141 -11.49 -6.64 -12.93
C LEU A 141 -12.56 -7.69 -13.27
N GLY A 142 -13.79 -7.52 -12.78
CA GLY A 142 -14.83 -8.52 -12.90
C GLY A 142 -14.61 -9.73 -11.99
N THR A 143 -15.17 -10.88 -12.38
CA THR A 143 -14.99 -12.13 -11.62
C THR A 143 -13.72 -12.85 -12.08
N PHE A 144 -12.84 -13.15 -11.15
CA PHE A 144 -11.62 -13.89 -11.41
C PHE A 144 -11.26 -14.80 -10.23
N ARG A 145 -10.33 -15.74 -10.45
CA ARG A 145 -9.75 -16.55 -9.40
C ARG A 145 -8.54 -15.82 -8.80
N GLY A 146 -8.49 -15.70 -7.47
CA GLY A 146 -7.41 -14.97 -6.84
C GLY A 146 -7.52 -14.86 -5.33
N GLN A 147 -6.60 -14.09 -4.77
CA GLN A 147 -6.59 -13.72 -3.36
C GLN A 147 -7.14 -12.31 -3.20
N ARG A 148 -7.69 -12.02 -2.03
CA ARG A 148 -7.99 -10.65 -1.58
C ARG A 148 -7.05 -10.30 -0.44
N ALA A 149 -6.48 -9.12 -0.48
CA ALA A 149 -5.74 -8.54 0.61
C ALA A 149 -6.15 -7.09 0.81
N PHE A 150 -5.81 -6.52 1.96
CA PHE A 150 -5.94 -5.10 2.23
C PHE A 150 -4.56 -4.51 2.48
N GLY A 151 -4.17 -3.55 1.64
CA GLY A 151 -2.94 -2.79 1.81
C GLY A 151 -3.16 -1.61 2.74
N VAL A 152 -2.16 -1.33 3.57
CA VAL A 152 -2.05 -0.09 4.35
C VAL A 152 -1.00 0.76 3.69
N TRP A 153 -1.42 1.91 3.21
CA TRP A 153 -0.60 2.85 2.47
C TRP A 153 -0.24 4.04 3.34
N TYR A 154 1.02 4.36 3.34
CA TYR A 154 1.55 5.60 3.85
C TYR A 154 1.27 6.71 2.83
N ALA A 155 0.54 7.76 3.20
CA ALA A 155 0.23 8.87 2.34
C ALA A 155 0.73 10.18 2.95
N SER A 156 1.59 10.88 2.22
CA SER A 156 2.10 12.21 2.55
C SER A 156 1.95 13.14 1.34
N GLU A 157 2.43 14.37 1.45
CA GLU A 157 2.42 15.33 0.34
C GLU A 157 3.20 14.84 -0.89
N SER A 158 4.32 14.15 -0.66
CA SER A 158 5.25 13.76 -1.72
C SER A 158 5.32 12.25 -1.96
N LEU A 159 4.84 11.43 -1.02
CA LEU A 159 4.99 9.97 -1.04
C LEU A 159 3.64 9.28 -0.86
N ASN A 160 3.41 8.24 -1.66
CA ASN A 160 2.30 7.32 -1.49
C ASN A 160 2.83 5.89 -1.69
N THR A 161 2.95 5.12 -0.60
CA THR A 161 3.68 3.86 -0.60
C THR A 161 2.97 2.83 0.28
N PRO A 162 2.76 1.59 -0.20
CA PRO A 162 2.26 0.51 0.65
C PRO A 162 3.33 0.13 1.69
N VAL A 163 2.95 0.08 2.96
CA VAL A 163 3.86 -0.26 4.06
C VAL A 163 3.47 -1.56 4.75
N SER A 164 2.21 -1.97 4.65
CA SER A 164 1.72 -3.24 5.18
C SER A 164 0.58 -3.79 4.34
N TRP A 165 0.27 -5.07 4.54
CA TRP A 165 -0.92 -5.72 3.97
C TRP A 165 -1.34 -6.89 4.83
N ARG A 166 -2.64 -7.20 4.78
CA ARG A 166 -3.26 -8.35 5.42
C ARG A 166 -3.99 -9.17 4.37
N LEU A 167 -3.73 -10.47 4.33
CA LEU A 167 -4.43 -11.41 3.47
C LEU A 167 -5.79 -11.75 4.10
N PHE A 168 -6.85 -11.63 3.30
CA PHE A 168 -8.16 -12.13 3.67
C PHE A 168 -8.22 -13.64 3.43
N LEU A 169 -8.66 -14.39 4.44
CA LEU A 169 -8.84 -15.84 4.36
C LEU A 169 -10.34 -16.16 4.27
N PRO A 170 -10.81 -16.64 3.11
CA PRO A 170 -12.21 -17.07 2.96
C PRO A 170 -12.55 -18.26 3.87
N GLY A 171 -13.82 -18.38 4.27
CA GLY A 171 -14.29 -19.50 5.07
C GLY A 171 -14.03 -20.88 4.45
N SER A 172 -13.90 -20.97 3.13
CA SER A 172 -13.48 -22.19 2.41
C SER A 172 -12.06 -22.67 2.77
N TRP A 173 -11.21 -21.79 3.30
CA TRP A 173 -9.88 -22.14 3.82
C TRP A 173 -9.86 -22.39 5.33
N LEU A 174 -10.75 -21.74 6.06
CA LEU A 174 -10.78 -21.79 7.53
C LEU A 174 -11.58 -22.97 8.07
N ARG A 175 -12.63 -23.39 7.35
CA ARG A 175 -13.48 -24.54 7.70
C ARG A 175 -12.93 -25.89 7.23
N ASP A 176 -12.04 -25.90 6.24
CA ASP A 176 -11.40 -27.10 5.73
C ASP A 176 -10.12 -27.38 6.51
N GLU A 177 -10.19 -28.32 7.44
CA GLU A 177 -9.06 -28.68 8.30
C GLU A 177 -7.82 -29.17 7.51
N THR A 178 -8.01 -29.80 6.36
CA THR A 178 -6.91 -30.27 5.52
C THR A 178 -6.18 -29.12 4.89
N ARG A 179 -6.92 -28.17 4.29
CA ARG A 179 -6.34 -26.94 3.75
C ARG A 179 -5.68 -26.10 4.84
N ARG A 180 -6.34 -25.97 6.00
CA ARG A 180 -5.81 -25.23 7.15
C ARG A 180 -4.46 -25.76 7.60
N ARG A 181 -4.34 -27.09 7.77
CA ARG A 181 -3.08 -27.73 8.15
C ARG A 181 -2.01 -27.63 7.08
N GLN A 182 -2.35 -27.89 5.80
CA GLN A 182 -1.40 -27.80 4.70
C GLN A 182 -0.85 -26.39 4.50
N ALA A 183 -1.65 -25.38 4.81
CA ALA A 183 -1.29 -23.97 4.69
C ALA A 183 -0.68 -23.40 5.99
N GLU A 184 -0.54 -24.23 7.03
CA GLU A 184 -0.03 -23.82 8.35
C GLU A 184 -0.77 -22.60 8.92
N ILE A 185 -2.10 -22.53 8.69
CA ILE A 185 -2.91 -21.42 9.21
C ILE A 185 -3.02 -21.58 10.72
N PRO A 186 -2.57 -20.59 11.53
CA PRO A 186 -2.62 -20.68 12.99
C PRO A 186 -4.04 -20.86 13.53
N ASP A 187 -4.18 -21.61 14.65
CA ASP A 187 -5.49 -21.90 15.25
C ASP A 187 -6.24 -20.64 15.70
N GLY A 188 -5.53 -19.58 16.09
CA GLY A 188 -6.11 -18.31 16.48
C GLY A 188 -6.70 -17.49 15.34
N ILE A 189 -6.53 -17.89 14.07
CA ILE A 189 -7.12 -17.22 12.92
C ILE A 189 -8.54 -17.72 12.72
N GLY A 190 -9.52 -16.86 12.98
CA GLY A 190 -10.95 -17.10 12.78
C GLY A 190 -11.49 -16.49 11.49
N GLU A 191 -12.78 -16.74 11.21
CA GLU A 191 -13.50 -16.09 10.12
C GLU A 191 -13.68 -14.60 10.42
N GLU A 192 -13.42 -13.78 9.42
CA GLU A 192 -13.63 -12.34 9.46
C GLU A 192 -14.34 -11.88 8.19
N THR A 193 -15.03 -10.75 8.25
CA THR A 193 -15.54 -10.08 7.06
C THR A 193 -14.44 -9.32 6.34
N LEU A 194 -14.69 -8.91 5.10
CA LEU A 194 -13.73 -8.08 4.36
C LEU A 194 -13.45 -6.76 5.07
N GLU A 195 -14.48 -6.17 5.67
CA GLU A 195 -14.37 -4.93 6.43
C GLU A 195 -13.56 -5.10 7.71
N GLU A 196 -13.76 -6.21 8.42
CA GLU A 196 -12.94 -6.54 9.60
C GLU A 196 -11.49 -6.74 9.21
N CYS A 197 -11.21 -7.47 8.13
CA CYS A 197 -9.85 -7.64 7.60
C CYS A 197 -9.20 -6.29 7.27
N ALA A 198 -9.94 -5.37 6.65
CA ALA A 198 -9.47 -4.03 6.32
C ALA A 198 -9.14 -3.20 7.58
N VAL A 199 -10.02 -3.28 8.59
CA VAL A 199 -9.83 -2.59 9.88
C VAL A 199 -8.62 -3.15 10.61
N GLU A 200 -8.52 -4.48 10.74
CA GLU A 200 -7.39 -5.14 11.40
C GLU A 200 -6.06 -4.82 10.73
N ALA A 201 -6.04 -4.75 9.39
CA ALA A 201 -4.82 -4.42 8.66
C ALA A 201 -4.18 -3.11 9.12
N VAL A 202 -4.98 -2.08 9.42
CA VAL A 202 -4.46 -0.78 9.84
C VAL A 202 -4.34 -0.67 11.36
N LEU A 203 -5.21 -1.32 12.14
CA LEU A 203 -5.08 -1.35 13.60
C LEU A 203 -3.79 -2.06 14.03
N ASP A 204 -3.38 -3.12 13.31
CA ASP A 204 -2.08 -3.77 13.51
C ASP A 204 -0.91 -2.79 13.33
N VAL A 205 -0.99 -1.90 12.33
CA VAL A 205 0.04 -0.88 12.09
C VAL A 205 0.02 0.19 13.17
N LEU A 206 -1.14 0.80 13.44
CA LEU A 206 -1.24 1.94 14.34
C LEU A 206 -1.14 1.56 15.83
N GLY A 207 -1.53 0.32 16.16
CA GLY A 207 -1.48 -0.19 17.54
C GLY A 207 -0.12 -0.75 17.97
N SER A 208 0.68 -1.27 17.01
CA SER A 208 1.94 -1.95 17.33
C SER A 208 3.20 -1.24 16.86
N TRP A 209 3.10 -0.37 15.86
CA TRP A 209 4.27 0.33 15.32
C TRP A 209 4.42 1.74 15.91
N LYS A 210 5.65 2.20 16.03
CA LYS A 210 5.98 3.57 16.47
C LYS A 210 5.84 4.55 15.30
N VAL A 211 4.62 4.73 14.82
CA VAL A 211 4.32 5.64 13.70
C VAL A 211 3.41 6.79 14.16
N PRO A 212 3.50 7.97 13.51
CA PRO A 212 2.65 9.10 13.88
C PRO A 212 1.16 8.78 13.72
N PRO A 213 0.32 9.09 14.73
CA PRO A 213 -1.12 8.98 14.60
C PRO A 213 -1.63 9.98 13.54
N ARG A 214 -2.38 9.47 12.59
CA ARG A 214 -3.00 10.26 11.51
C ARG A 214 -4.36 9.65 11.18
N PRO A 215 -5.28 10.40 10.54
CA PRO A 215 -6.55 9.87 10.09
C PRO A 215 -6.37 8.66 9.17
N VAL A 216 -7.28 7.68 9.31
CA VAL A 216 -7.39 6.56 8.40
C VAL A 216 -8.37 6.89 7.30
N VAL A 217 -7.98 6.71 6.06
CA VAL A 217 -8.83 6.86 4.88
C VAL A 217 -9.20 5.48 4.35
N LEU A 218 -10.47 5.20 4.18
CA LEU A 218 -10.94 3.91 3.66
C LEU A 218 -12.22 4.03 2.84
N ASN A 219 -12.48 3.01 2.03
CA ASN A 219 -13.75 2.84 1.32
C ASN A 219 -14.62 1.88 2.13
N ALA A 220 -15.71 2.39 2.71
CA ALA A 220 -16.63 1.61 3.53
C ALA A 220 -17.86 1.20 2.72
N HIS A 221 -18.10 -0.10 2.60
CA HIS A 221 -19.29 -0.63 1.96
C HIS A 221 -20.53 -0.51 2.86
N VAL A 222 -21.70 -0.50 2.25
CA VAL A 222 -22.98 -0.12 2.86
C VAL A 222 -23.37 -0.95 4.10
N GLY A 223 -23.00 -2.22 4.16
CA GLY A 223 -23.49 -3.15 5.19
C GLY A 223 -22.83 -3.00 6.59
N HIS A 224 -21.60 -2.53 6.67
CA HIS A 224 -20.78 -2.63 7.88
C HIS A 224 -20.17 -1.31 8.37
N VAL A 225 -20.64 -0.17 7.84
CA VAL A 225 -20.09 1.16 8.17
C VAL A 225 -20.09 1.42 9.68
N THR A 226 -21.20 1.15 10.37
CA THR A 226 -21.31 1.43 11.81
C THR A 226 -20.32 0.60 12.63
N THR A 227 -20.19 -0.69 12.33
CA THR A 227 -19.24 -1.59 13.02
C THR A 227 -17.81 -1.15 12.78
N THR A 228 -17.47 -0.87 11.53
CA THR A 228 -16.15 -0.39 11.10
C THR A 228 -15.78 0.91 11.82
N MET A 229 -16.66 1.91 11.79
CA MET A 229 -16.44 3.19 12.46
C MET A 229 -16.31 3.02 13.98
N GLY A 230 -17.15 2.18 14.59
CA GLY A 230 -17.10 1.91 16.02
C GLY A 230 -15.77 1.32 16.51
N ARG A 231 -15.07 0.55 15.67
CA ARG A 231 -13.73 0.02 15.99
C ARG A 231 -12.68 1.10 16.02
N PHE A 232 -12.66 1.99 15.03
CA PHE A 232 -11.75 3.13 14.99
C PHE A 232 -12.03 4.12 16.12
N THR A 233 -13.29 4.41 16.40
CA THR A 233 -13.68 5.29 17.52
C THR A 233 -13.17 4.76 18.85
N ARG A 234 -13.33 3.45 19.11
CA ARG A 234 -12.78 2.82 20.34
C ARG A 234 -11.26 2.87 20.42
N ALA A 235 -10.59 2.84 19.28
CA ALA A 235 -9.14 3.00 19.20
C ALA A 235 -8.66 4.46 19.22
N GLY A 236 -9.58 5.44 19.28
CA GLY A 236 -9.25 6.88 19.26
C GLY A 236 -8.67 7.35 17.92
N ILE A 237 -8.95 6.64 16.83
CA ILE A 237 -8.38 6.93 15.51
C ILE A 237 -9.40 7.69 14.66
N PRO A 238 -9.09 8.92 14.21
CA PRO A 238 -9.94 9.65 13.26
C PRO A 238 -10.06 8.91 11.93
N VAL A 239 -11.25 8.93 11.33
CA VAL A 239 -11.52 8.22 10.07
C VAL A 239 -12.15 9.15 9.04
N ILE A 240 -11.67 9.05 7.81
CA ILE A 240 -12.28 9.62 6.62
C ILE A 240 -12.76 8.44 5.77
N ALA A 241 -14.07 8.23 5.71
CA ALA A 241 -14.64 7.11 4.97
C ALA A 241 -15.37 7.59 3.72
N ARG A 242 -15.06 6.98 2.58
CA ARG A 242 -15.93 7.05 1.41
C ARG A 242 -17.07 6.06 1.62
N VAL A 243 -18.29 6.56 1.59
CA VAL A 243 -19.50 5.75 1.79
C VAL A 243 -20.45 5.88 0.60
N GLY A 244 -21.33 4.90 0.44
CA GLY A 244 -22.40 4.97 -0.55
C GLY A 244 -23.41 6.09 -0.19
N ASP A 245 -24.05 6.65 -1.19
CA ASP A 245 -25.02 7.76 -1.09
C ASP A 245 -26.25 7.43 -0.24
N THR A 246 -26.64 6.15 -0.19
CA THR A 246 -27.80 5.63 0.54
C THR A 246 -27.53 5.30 2.01
N VAL A 247 -26.26 5.30 2.45
CA VAL A 247 -25.88 5.04 3.84
C VAL A 247 -26.49 6.14 4.72
N ARG A 248 -27.10 5.72 5.86
CA ARG A 248 -27.82 6.62 6.75
C ARG A 248 -26.99 6.96 7.98
N PHE A 249 -26.97 8.23 8.34
CA PHE A 249 -26.28 8.78 9.50
C PHE A 249 -27.21 9.65 10.34
N VAL A 250 -26.84 9.84 11.58
CA VAL A 250 -27.41 10.89 12.45
C VAL A 250 -26.34 11.97 12.58
N VAL A 251 -26.70 13.22 12.29
CA VAL A 251 -25.80 14.37 12.47
C VAL A 251 -25.93 14.83 13.92
N HIS A 252 -24.89 14.64 14.70
CA HIS A 252 -24.87 14.98 16.13
C HIS A 252 -24.42 16.42 16.40
N ASP A 253 -23.64 17.02 15.52
CA ASP A 253 -23.14 18.38 15.68
C ASP A 253 -24.26 19.41 15.35
N PRO A 254 -24.67 20.23 16.33
CA PRO A 254 -25.69 21.27 16.11
C PRO A 254 -25.30 22.32 15.07
N ALA A 255 -24.02 22.54 14.84
CA ALA A 255 -23.51 23.48 13.88
C ALA A 255 -23.63 22.97 12.43
N LEU A 256 -23.87 21.69 12.24
CA LEU A 256 -23.94 21.08 10.91
C LEU A 256 -25.40 21.02 10.38
N PRO A 257 -25.60 21.29 9.10
CA PRO A 257 -26.90 21.08 8.45
C PRO A 257 -27.38 19.64 8.61
N GLY A 258 -28.66 19.47 8.95
CA GLY A 258 -29.28 18.16 9.14
C GLY A 258 -29.29 17.65 10.58
N HIS A 259 -28.75 18.40 11.55
CA HIS A 259 -28.77 18.02 12.97
C HIS A 259 -30.18 17.64 13.49
N ALA A 260 -31.22 18.39 13.10
CA ALA A 260 -32.61 18.15 13.51
C ALA A 260 -33.33 17.10 12.61
N GLY A 261 -32.70 16.60 11.56
CA GLY A 261 -33.33 15.79 10.52
C GLY A 261 -33.45 14.28 10.84
N GLY A 262 -33.00 13.83 12.02
CA GLY A 262 -33.00 12.40 12.38
C GLY A 262 -31.98 11.61 11.52
N ARG A 263 -32.40 10.44 10.98
CA ARG A 263 -31.54 9.60 10.12
C ARG A 263 -31.60 10.09 8.67
N LEU A 264 -30.55 10.74 8.21
CA LEU A 264 -30.39 11.23 6.83
C LEU A 264 -29.45 10.34 6.03
N THR A 265 -29.67 10.23 4.72
CA THR A 265 -28.72 9.58 3.83
C THR A 265 -27.46 10.44 3.66
N ALA A 266 -26.34 9.81 3.32
CA ALA A 266 -25.09 10.52 3.01
C ALA A 266 -25.30 11.58 1.92
N GLN A 267 -26.13 11.28 0.91
CA GLN A 267 -26.51 12.24 -0.14
C GLN A 267 -27.26 13.46 0.43
N GLN A 268 -28.24 13.23 1.30
CA GLN A 268 -29.03 14.32 1.93
C GLN A 268 -28.12 15.24 2.75
N ILE A 269 -27.21 14.64 3.55
CA ILE A 269 -26.23 15.39 4.35
C ILE A 269 -25.29 16.18 3.43
N ALA A 270 -24.78 15.56 2.36
CA ALA A 270 -23.88 16.22 1.41
C ALA A 270 -24.56 17.41 0.67
N VAL A 271 -25.85 17.27 0.36
CA VAL A 271 -26.64 18.36 -0.25
C VAL A 271 -26.85 19.49 0.77
N ALA A 272 -27.23 19.18 2.00
CA ALA A 272 -27.43 20.16 3.07
C ALA A 272 -26.13 20.92 3.39
N ALA A 273 -24.99 20.21 3.40
CA ALA A 273 -23.67 20.79 3.67
C ALA A 273 -23.04 21.49 2.44
N ARG A 274 -23.77 21.64 1.31
CA ARG A 274 -23.21 22.22 0.09
C ARG A 274 -22.58 23.62 0.28
N GLY A 275 -23.18 24.43 1.15
CA GLY A 275 -22.68 25.79 1.46
C GLY A 275 -21.39 25.80 2.32
N LEU A 276 -21.06 24.71 3.01
CA LEU A 276 -19.86 24.58 3.85
C LEU A 276 -18.63 24.14 3.07
N ARG A 277 -18.78 23.84 1.79
CA ARG A 277 -17.69 23.35 0.95
C ARG A 277 -16.64 24.44 0.73
N ARG A 278 -15.39 24.17 1.12
CA ARG A 278 -14.24 24.96 0.68
C ARG A 278 -13.69 24.35 -0.60
N ARG A 279 -13.32 25.20 -1.57
CA ARG A 279 -12.54 24.73 -2.73
C ARG A 279 -11.17 24.31 -2.24
N MET A 280 -10.88 23.02 -2.34
CA MET A 280 -9.52 22.52 -2.17
C MET A 280 -8.87 22.55 -3.57
N GLY A 281 -7.77 23.29 -3.71
CA GLY A 281 -6.93 23.20 -4.89
C GLY A 281 -6.21 21.85 -4.87
N LEU A 282 -6.69 20.90 -5.66
CA LEU A 282 -5.92 19.72 -6.00
C LEU A 282 -4.87 20.17 -7.02
N THR A 283 -3.63 20.25 -6.62
CA THR A 283 -2.51 20.34 -7.56
C THR A 283 -2.42 18.98 -8.25
N GLU A 284 -3.00 18.89 -9.45
CA GLU A 284 -2.76 17.75 -10.33
C GLU A 284 -1.26 17.74 -10.69
N ARG A 285 -0.50 16.82 -10.09
CA ARG A 285 0.76 16.39 -10.69
C ARG A 285 0.40 15.50 -11.87
N SER A 286 0.61 16.01 -13.07
CA SER A 286 0.48 15.34 -14.35
C SER A 286 1.23 14.01 -14.33
N GLY A 287 0.50 12.89 -14.42
CA GLY A 287 1.07 11.55 -14.54
C GLY A 287 0.01 10.47 -14.45
N VAL A 288 -0.59 10.13 -15.61
CA VAL A 288 -1.29 8.88 -15.95
C VAL A 288 -2.68 8.64 -15.32
N GLY A 289 -3.69 8.69 -16.17
CA GLY A 289 -4.96 7.95 -16.05
C GLY A 289 -6.17 8.80 -15.69
N ALA A 290 -6.94 9.16 -16.71
CA ALA A 290 -8.25 9.76 -16.59
C ALA A 290 -9.19 8.87 -15.75
N GLY A 291 -9.74 9.43 -14.68
CA GLY A 291 -10.76 8.80 -13.85
C GLY A 291 -11.54 9.84 -13.08
N SER A 292 -12.71 10.14 -13.57
CA SER A 292 -13.93 10.77 -13.00
C SER A 292 -13.81 11.78 -11.85
N PRO A 293 -14.48 12.92 -11.96
CA PRO A 293 -14.46 13.99 -10.96
C PRO A 293 -15.38 13.67 -9.80
N GLY A 294 -14.94 13.96 -8.60
CA GLY A 294 -15.83 14.16 -7.48
C GLY A 294 -15.51 13.39 -6.20
N THR A 295 -14.46 13.76 -5.51
CA THR A 295 -14.29 13.40 -4.11
C THR A 295 -14.36 14.66 -3.25
N LEU A 296 -15.37 14.73 -2.41
CA LEU A 296 -15.57 15.80 -1.46
C LEU A 296 -15.16 15.32 -0.07
N ALA A 297 -14.17 15.97 0.53
CA ALA A 297 -13.89 15.81 1.95
C ALA A 297 -14.67 16.87 2.73
N VAL A 298 -15.55 16.43 3.63
CA VAL A 298 -16.18 17.29 4.65
C VAL A 298 -15.45 16.95 5.96
N GLY A 299 -14.55 17.80 6.38
CA GLY A 299 -13.88 17.71 7.67
C GLY A 299 -14.56 18.61 8.69
N PRO A 300 -14.66 18.23 9.98
CA PRO A 300 -15.07 19.15 11.02
C PRO A 300 -13.97 20.20 11.24
N SER A 301 -14.38 21.45 11.34
CA SER A 301 -13.52 22.51 11.86
C SER A 301 -13.37 22.30 13.38
N VAL A 302 -12.15 22.23 13.88
CA VAL A 302 -11.83 22.45 15.28
C VAL A 302 -11.87 23.93 15.57
#